data_65efc1720266796a95801508be76b7e5
#
_entry.id   65efc1720266796a95801508be76b7e5
#
_cell.length_a   1.000
_cell.length_b   1.000
_cell.length_c   1.000
_cell.angle_alpha   90.00
_cell.angle_beta   90.00
_cell.angle_gamma   90.00
#
_symmetry.space_group_name_H-M   'P 1'
#
loop_
_entity.id
_entity.type
_entity.pdbx_description
1 polymer ?
#
loop_
_entity_poly.entity_id
_entity_poly.type
_entity_poly.pdbx_seq_one_letter_code
_entity_poly.pdbx_strand_id
1 'polypeptide(L)'
;MKIWEGESKGPGKRHSCYGPGELEDIEDAKRVCEILGIPFYEIDLVDEYRRIVLEYFRSEYLRGRTPNPCIRCNQLIKFKALLEKVESIGIDFDYFATGHYARVEYDSEKDRFILKKGIDERRDQSYFLFGLTQKQLRRILFPLGNYRKEEVRRIAKEAGLDIYDKEESQDFYGGDYRELLNIVPSSGPILDRYGRILGIHKGIWNYTIGQRKGLGIQSEKPLYVIDIDPERNAIIVGEERELYREEFYAEELNWVSIEKLEEPIEVKVKIRYKSDETDCTVIPVSEDRVLVRFKKPQRAVTPGQASVFYDGDTVVGGGIIED
;
A
#
# COMPACT_ATOMS: atom_id res chain seq x y z
N MET A 1 14.17 -9.86 7.19
CA MET A 1 14.14 -8.63 8.02
C MET A 1 13.21 -8.87 9.18
N LYS A 2 13.52 -8.32 10.34
CA LYS A 2 12.69 -8.35 11.54
C LYS A 2 12.13 -6.94 11.77
N ILE A 3 10.82 -6.82 11.93
CA ILE A 3 10.10 -5.54 12.11
C ILE A 3 9.17 -5.53 13.33
N TRP A 4 8.93 -6.70 13.94
CA TRP A 4 8.07 -6.86 15.11
C TRP A 4 8.88 -7.06 16.40
N GLU A 5 8.48 -6.37 17.46
CA GLU A 5 9.02 -6.51 18.81
C GLU A 5 7.87 -6.76 19.79
N GLY A 6 7.34 -7.95 19.81
CA GLY A 6 6.27 -8.30 20.72
C GLY A 6 6.40 -9.75 21.17
N GLU A 7 5.89 -10.05 22.39
CA GLU A 7 5.68 -11.44 22.79
C GLU A 7 4.54 -12.02 21.95
N SER A 8 4.66 -13.28 21.52
CA SER A 8 3.63 -14.02 20.79
C SER A 8 2.43 -14.32 21.70
N LYS A 9 1.68 -13.30 22.11
CA LYS A 9 0.48 -13.45 22.93
C LYS A 9 -0.75 -13.03 22.13
N GLY A 10 -1.40 -13.99 21.52
CA GLY A 10 -2.75 -13.85 20.97
C GLY A 10 -2.95 -14.65 19.69
N PRO A 11 -4.19 -15.03 19.38
CA PRO A 11 -4.54 -15.64 18.11
C PRO A 11 -4.58 -14.55 17.01
N GLY A 12 -3.43 -13.94 16.71
CA GLY A 12 -3.29 -13.12 15.51
C GLY A 12 -3.55 -14.00 14.29
N LYS A 13 -4.25 -13.48 13.30
CA LYS A 13 -4.35 -14.15 12.01
C LYS A 13 -2.92 -14.37 11.52
N ARG A 14 -2.56 -15.63 11.26
CA ARG A 14 -1.21 -16.09 10.86
C ARG A 14 -0.66 -15.49 9.55
N HIS A 15 -1.38 -14.55 8.91
CA HIS A 15 -1.10 -14.10 7.54
C HIS A 15 -0.98 -12.58 7.43
N SER A 16 -0.18 -11.98 8.33
CA SER A 16 0.13 -10.54 8.29
C SER A 16 1.63 -10.30 8.25
N CYS A 17 2.06 -9.21 7.57
CA CYS A 17 3.48 -8.86 7.50
C CYS A 17 4.04 -8.32 8.82
N TYR A 18 3.21 -7.75 9.69
CA TYR A 18 3.57 -7.17 10.98
C TYR A 18 2.74 -7.82 12.08
N GLY A 19 3.38 -8.44 13.04
CA GLY A 19 2.68 -9.09 14.15
C GLY A 19 3.36 -10.38 14.63
N PRO A 20 2.70 -11.11 15.56
CA PRO A 20 3.31 -12.24 16.28
C PRO A 20 3.68 -13.45 15.40
N GLY A 21 3.22 -13.53 14.15
CA GLY A 21 3.61 -14.59 13.20
C GLY A 21 5.00 -14.44 12.62
N GLU A 22 5.67 -13.29 12.82
CA GLU A 22 6.98 -13.01 12.23
C GLU A 22 8.08 -13.99 12.67
N LEU A 23 8.03 -14.49 13.91
CA LEU A 23 9.02 -15.47 14.39
C LEU A 23 8.95 -16.79 13.61
N GLU A 24 7.73 -17.27 13.31
CA GLU A 24 7.52 -18.45 12.48
C GLU A 24 8.03 -18.22 11.04
N ASP A 25 7.78 -17.04 10.49
CA ASP A 25 8.25 -16.66 9.15
C ASP A 25 9.79 -16.57 9.08
N ILE A 26 10.44 -16.12 10.16
CA ILE A 26 11.91 -16.07 10.27
C ILE A 26 12.48 -17.51 10.32
N GLU A 27 11.86 -18.40 11.10
CA GLU A 27 12.27 -19.81 11.18
C GLU A 27 12.08 -20.56 9.86
N ASP A 28 10.97 -20.31 9.16
CA ASP A 28 10.72 -20.84 7.83
C ASP A 28 11.79 -20.37 6.84
N ALA A 29 12.11 -19.08 6.84
CA ALA A 29 13.15 -18.53 5.97
C ALA A 29 14.54 -19.14 6.27
N LYS A 30 14.87 -19.32 7.55
CA LYS A 30 16.11 -19.96 7.97
C LYS A 30 16.18 -21.40 7.46
N ARG A 31 15.11 -22.19 7.64
CA ARG A 31 15.03 -23.57 7.16
C ARG A 31 15.18 -23.67 5.63
N VAL A 32 14.54 -22.74 4.89
CA VAL A 32 14.71 -22.69 3.43
C VAL A 32 16.16 -22.40 3.04
N CYS A 33 16.83 -21.46 3.73
CA CYS A 33 18.24 -21.19 3.48
C CYS A 33 19.13 -22.40 3.76
N GLU A 34 18.83 -23.20 4.80
CA GLU A 34 19.53 -24.45 5.11
C GLU A 34 19.34 -25.50 4.01
N ILE A 35 18.10 -25.68 3.50
CA ILE A 35 17.80 -26.60 2.39
C ILE A 35 18.57 -26.20 1.12
N LEU A 36 18.64 -24.90 0.84
CA LEU A 36 19.30 -24.37 -0.36
C LEU A 36 20.83 -24.24 -0.20
N GLY A 37 21.37 -24.41 1.01
CA GLY A 37 22.80 -24.26 1.29
C GLY A 37 23.31 -22.83 1.14
N ILE A 38 22.45 -21.82 1.42
CA ILE A 38 22.78 -20.39 1.34
C ILE A 38 22.80 -19.75 2.72
N PRO A 39 23.62 -18.68 2.94
CA PRO A 39 23.65 -17.97 4.22
C PRO A 39 22.31 -17.34 4.57
N PHE A 40 21.96 -17.36 5.85
CA PHE A 40 20.80 -16.65 6.41
C PHE A 40 21.26 -15.49 7.28
N TYR A 41 20.66 -14.30 7.09
CA TYR A 41 20.90 -13.14 7.91
C TYR A 41 19.56 -12.57 8.41
N GLU A 42 19.44 -12.40 9.72
CA GLU A 42 18.34 -11.68 10.33
C GLU A 42 18.75 -10.21 10.49
N ILE A 43 18.03 -9.31 9.84
CA ILE A 43 18.27 -7.86 9.90
C ILE A 43 17.17 -7.23 10.72
N ASP A 44 17.53 -6.65 11.87
CA ASP A 44 16.60 -5.97 12.76
C ASP A 44 16.34 -4.53 12.24
N LEU A 45 15.06 -4.22 12.00
CA LEU A 45 14.55 -2.94 11.51
C LEU A 45 13.33 -2.47 12.31
N VAL A 46 13.18 -2.95 13.54
CA VAL A 46 12.03 -2.63 14.41
C VAL A 46 11.88 -1.13 14.61
N ASP A 47 12.98 -0.44 14.93
CA ASP A 47 12.94 1.01 15.18
C ASP A 47 12.66 1.81 13.91
N GLU A 48 13.28 1.43 12.78
CA GLU A 48 13.03 2.06 11.48
C GLU A 48 11.57 1.86 11.07
N TYR A 49 11.03 0.66 11.24
CA TYR A 49 9.63 0.36 10.90
C TYR A 49 8.66 1.15 11.76
N ARG A 50 8.89 1.23 13.07
CA ARG A 50 8.08 2.03 13.99
C ARG A 50 8.04 3.49 13.56
N ARG A 51 9.21 4.08 13.34
CA ARG A 51 9.35 5.50 12.98
C ARG A 51 8.78 5.84 11.59
N ILE A 52 8.99 4.95 10.59
CA ILE A 52 8.66 5.26 9.19
C ILE A 52 7.25 4.80 8.84
N VAL A 53 6.84 3.61 9.28
CA VAL A 53 5.57 3.02 8.85
C VAL A 53 4.47 3.23 9.87
N LEU A 54 4.72 2.92 11.16
CA LEU A 54 3.65 3.02 12.17
C LEU A 54 3.31 4.47 12.52
N GLU A 55 4.30 5.36 12.63
CA GLU A 55 4.03 6.78 12.87
C GLU A 55 3.35 7.45 11.66
N TYR A 56 3.74 7.11 10.43
CA TYR A 56 3.00 7.53 9.22
C TYR A 56 1.54 7.05 9.28
N PHE A 57 1.33 5.76 9.54
CA PHE A 57 0.01 5.16 9.65
C PHE A 57 -0.86 5.88 10.68
N ARG A 58 -0.31 6.13 11.86
CA ARG A 58 -0.98 6.87 12.94
C ARG A 58 -1.30 8.31 12.56
N SER A 59 -0.33 9.02 12.00
CA SER A 59 -0.50 10.45 11.64
C SER A 59 -1.58 10.67 10.59
N GLU A 60 -1.66 9.80 9.59
CA GLU A 60 -2.69 9.89 8.55
C GLU A 60 -4.10 9.65 9.11
N TYR A 61 -4.28 8.63 9.96
CA TYR A 61 -5.57 8.41 10.61
C TYR A 61 -6.01 9.57 11.52
N LEU A 62 -5.06 10.22 12.19
CA LEU A 62 -5.35 11.43 12.98
C LEU A 62 -5.80 12.62 12.13
N ARG A 63 -5.37 12.66 10.87
CA ARG A 63 -5.80 13.64 9.86
C ARG A 63 -7.09 13.25 9.15
N GLY A 64 -7.78 12.17 9.55
CA GLY A 64 -8.96 11.65 8.88
C GLY A 64 -8.68 10.95 7.54
N ARG A 65 -7.42 10.71 7.20
CA ARG A 65 -6.99 10.04 5.95
C ARG A 65 -6.88 8.53 6.16
N THR A 66 -6.94 7.77 5.07
CA THR A 66 -6.82 6.30 5.12
C THR A 66 -5.53 5.87 4.42
N PRO A 67 -4.42 5.67 5.17
CA PRO A 67 -3.11 5.37 4.59
C PRO A 67 -2.98 3.96 4.01
N ASN A 68 -1.98 3.78 3.15
CA ASN A 68 -1.51 2.46 2.73
C ASN A 68 -0.08 2.22 3.24
N PRO A 69 0.09 1.54 4.40
CA PRO A 69 1.39 1.31 5.01
C PRO A 69 2.32 0.42 4.16
N CYS A 70 1.76 -0.45 3.30
CA CYS A 70 2.57 -1.33 2.44
C CYS A 70 3.40 -0.55 1.42
N ILE A 71 2.90 0.57 0.92
CA ILE A 71 3.64 1.44 0.01
C ILE A 71 4.85 2.05 0.72
N ARG A 72 4.65 2.63 1.90
CA ARG A 72 5.75 3.18 2.73
C ARG A 72 6.76 2.10 3.12
N CYS A 73 6.29 0.90 3.50
CA CYS A 73 7.15 -0.23 3.82
C CYS A 73 8.03 -0.63 2.63
N ASN A 74 7.44 -0.77 1.43
CA ASN A 74 8.23 -1.09 0.25
C ASN A 74 9.24 0.02 -0.05
N GLN A 75 8.80 1.27 -0.17
CA GLN A 75 9.63 2.39 -0.59
C GLN A 75 10.80 2.67 0.39
N LEU A 76 10.54 2.67 1.71
CA LEU A 76 11.45 3.20 2.71
C LEU A 76 12.04 2.14 3.64
N ILE A 77 11.42 0.97 3.79
CA ILE A 77 11.96 -0.11 4.61
C ILE A 77 12.63 -1.17 3.73
N LYS A 78 11.84 -1.91 2.89
CA LYS A 78 12.38 -3.05 2.14
C LYS A 78 13.44 -2.66 1.11
N PHE A 79 13.19 -1.59 0.35
CA PHE A 79 14.08 -1.18 -0.74
C PHE A 79 14.98 0.03 -0.38
N LYS A 80 15.02 0.43 0.90
CA LYS A 80 15.93 1.46 1.38
C LYS A 80 16.60 1.05 2.69
N ALA A 81 15.95 1.18 3.84
CA ALA A 81 16.55 0.96 5.16
C ALA A 81 17.17 -0.45 5.30
N LEU A 82 16.51 -1.49 4.78
CA LEU A 82 17.05 -2.85 4.76
C LEU A 82 18.37 -2.91 4.01
N LEU A 83 18.44 -2.34 2.80
CA LEU A 83 19.64 -2.38 1.98
C LEU A 83 20.78 -1.58 2.60
N GLU A 84 20.49 -0.38 3.12
CA GLU A 84 21.45 0.45 3.84
C GLU A 84 22.01 -0.29 5.07
N LYS A 85 21.17 -1.01 5.81
CA LYS A 85 21.58 -1.80 6.98
C LYS A 85 22.44 -2.98 6.58
N VAL A 86 22.08 -3.71 5.51
CA VAL A 86 22.84 -4.84 4.96
C VAL A 86 24.25 -4.38 4.53
N GLU A 87 24.35 -3.28 3.80
CA GLU A 87 25.63 -2.68 3.39
C GLU A 87 26.46 -2.23 4.61
N SER A 88 25.81 -1.67 5.65
CA SER A 88 26.49 -1.21 6.87
C SER A 88 27.15 -2.32 7.70
N ILE A 89 26.67 -3.55 7.59
CA ILE A 89 27.26 -4.73 8.25
C ILE A 89 28.25 -5.48 7.34
N GLY A 90 28.62 -4.90 6.20
CA GLY A 90 29.66 -5.42 5.31
C GLY A 90 29.20 -6.53 4.36
N ILE A 91 27.92 -6.66 4.11
CA ILE A 91 27.39 -7.60 3.11
C ILE A 91 27.26 -6.87 1.77
N ASP A 92 28.11 -7.24 0.82
CA ASP A 92 28.04 -6.74 -0.55
C ASP A 92 27.06 -7.58 -1.40
N PHE A 93 26.35 -6.92 -2.29
CA PHE A 93 25.45 -7.54 -3.26
C PHE A 93 25.26 -6.68 -4.51
N ASP A 94 25.11 -7.30 -5.66
CA ASP A 94 24.80 -6.61 -6.92
C ASP A 94 23.31 -6.32 -7.05
N TYR A 95 22.48 -7.29 -6.68
CA TYR A 95 21.03 -7.22 -6.79
C TYR A 95 20.32 -7.68 -5.53
N PHE A 96 19.20 -7.03 -5.28
CA PHE A 96 18.25 -7.41 -4.25
C PHE A 96 17.00 -8.01 -4.89
N ALA A 97 16.71 -9.28 -4.62
CA ALA A 97 15.56 -9.98 -5.15
C ALA A 97 14.44 -10.11 -4.11
N THR A 98 13.21 -9.96 -4.54
CA THR A 98 12.04 -10.20 -3.68
C THR A 98 10.96 -10.98 -4.42
N GLY A 99 10.03 -11.59 -3.65
CA GLY A 99 8.90 -12.35 -4.18
C GLY A 99 7.73 -11.52 -4.69
N HIS A 100 7.90 -10.25 -5.00
CA HIS A 100 6.82 -9.45 -5.56
C HIS A 100 6.46 -9.88 -6.98
N TYR A 101 5.16 -9.96 -7.25
CA TYR A 101 4.63 -10.20 -8.59
C TYR A 101 4.58 -8.86 -9.35
N ALA A 102 5.72 -8.46 -9.87
CA ALA A 102 5.92 -7.29 -10.73
C ALA A 102 7.11 -7.57 -11.65
N ARG A 103 7.34 -6.75 -12.66
CA ARG A 103 8.48 -6.88 -13.57
C ARG A 103 9.26 -5.58 -13.62
N VAL A 104 10.56 -5.67 -13.77
CA VAL A 104 11.45 -4.53 -14.02
C VAL A 104 12.24 -4.82 -15.29
N GLU A 105 12.22 -3.88 -16.22
CA GLU A 105 12.93 -3.95 -17.51
C GLU A 105 13.67 -2.63 -17.73
N TYR A 106 14.83 -2.69 -18.39
CA TYR A 106 15.53 -1.48 -18.79
C TYR A 106 15.10 -1.08 -20.21
N ASP A 107 14.58 0.11 -20.36
CA ASP A 107 14.21 0.72 -21.62
C ASP A 107 15.38 1.57 -22.12
N SER A 108 16.09 1.09 -23.14
CA SER A 108 17.26 1.75 -23.71
C SER A 108 16.93 3.01 -24.51
N GLU A 109 15.70 3.16 -24.98
CA GLU A 109 15.28 4.37 -25.72
C GLU A 109 15.03 5.53 -24.74
N LYS A 110 14.51 5.21 -23.56
CA LYS A 110 14.23 6.20 -22.50
C LYS A 110 15.37 6.35 -21.49
N ASP A 111 16.39 5.49 -21.56
CA ASP A 111 17.47 5.38 -20.57
C ASP A 111 16.94 5.24 -19.13
N ARG A 112 15.92 4.38 -18.94
CA ARG A 112 15.21 4.22 -17.68
C ARG A 112 14.84 2.78 -17.38
N PHE A 113 14.76 2.46 -16.10
CA PHE A 113 14.13 1.23 -15.64
C PHE A 113 12.62 1.41 -15.58
N ILE A 114 11.89 0.50 -16.19
CA ILE A 114 10.43 0.50 -16.29
C ILE A 114 9.88 -0.57 -15.35
N LEU A 115 8.96 -0.17 -14.49
CA LEU A 115 8.19 -1.09 -13.64
C LEU A 115 6.92 -1.49 -14.40
N LYS A 116 6.65 -2.79 -14.46
CA LYS A 116 5.48 -3.35 -15.13
C LYS A 116 4.68 -4.25 -14.19
N LYS A 117 3.42 -4.45 -14.52
CA LYS A 117 2.56 -5.44 -13.87
C LYS A 117 3.16 -6.83 -13.99
N GLY A 118 2.94 -7.67 -12.97
CA GLY A 118 3.18 -9.11 -13.07
C GLY A 118 2.24 -9.75 -14.08
N ILE A 119 2.65 -10.90 -14.67
CA ILE A 119 1.78 -11.62 -15.64
C ILE A 119 0.57 -12.28 -14.96
N ASP A 120 0.63 -12.55 -13.66
CA ASP A 120 -0.53 -12.98 -12.86
C ASP A 120 -1.31 -11.74 -12.39
N GLU A 121 -2.30 -11.32 -13.18
CA GLU A 121 -3.12 -10.14 -12.91
C GLU A 121 -3.80 -10.16 -11.52
N ARG A 122 -4.11 -11.37 -11.00
CA ARG A 122 -4.74 -11.54 -9.68
C ARG A 122 -3.77 -11.30 -8.55
N ARG A 123 -2.47 -11.35 -8.83
CA ARG A 123 -1.37 -11.23 -7.88
C ARG A 123 -0.49 -10.01 -8.14
N ASP A 124 -0.79 -9.22 -9.17
CA ASP A 124 -0.01 -8.03 -9.50
C ASP A 124 0.17 -7.11 -8.29
N GLN A 125 1.42 -6.79 -7.99
CA GLN A 125 1.83 -5.97 -6.86
C GLN A 125 2.50 -4.65 -7.29
N SER A 126 2.48 -4.33 -8.58
CA SER A 126 3.05 -3.11 -9.13
C SER A 126 2.49 -1.84 -8.47
N TYR A 127 1.21 -1.88 -8.05
CA TYR A 127 0.56 -0.82 -7.29
C TYR A 127 1.33 -0.41 -6.01
N PHE A 128 1.90 -1.37 -5.29
CA PHE A 128 2.63 -1.10 -4.04
C PHE A 128 4.08 -0.66 -4.27
N LEU A 129 4.54 -0.68 -5.53
CA LEU A 129 5.93 -0.47 -5.93
C LEU A 129 6.14 0.82 -6.72
N PHE A 130 5.07 1.57 -7.03
CA PHE A 130 5.16 2.80 -7.83
C PHE A 130 6.12 3.84 -7.25
N GLY A 131 6.30 3.84 -5.92
CA GLY A 131 7.19 4.77 -5.23
C GLY A 131 8.69 4.44 -5.33
N LEU A 132 9.09 3.38 -6.07
CA LEU A 132 10.49 3.03 -6.25
C LEU A 132 11.19 3.98 -7.22
N THR A 133 12.34 4.48 -6.79
CA THR A 133 13.19 5.38 -7.58
C THR A 133 13.99 4.61 -8.64
N GLN A 134 14.49 5.30 -9.66
CA GLN A 134 15.38 4.72 -10.69
C GLN A 134 16.63 4.07 -10.08
N LYS A 135 17.22 4.69 -9.04
CA LYS A 135 18.36 4.14 -8.29
C LYS A 135 18.04 2.80 -7.65
N GLN A 136 16.82 2.66 -7.10
CA GLN A 136 16.35 1.40 -6.50
C GLN A 136 16.06 0.36 -7.59
N LEU A 137 15.27 0.71 -8.62
CA LEU A 137 14.89 -0.20 -9.70
C LEU A 137 16.08 -0.83 -10.40
N ARG A 138 17.19 -0.10 -10.54
CA ARG A 138 18.44 -0.59 -11.14
C ARG A 138 19.04 -1.80 -10.44
N ARG A 139 18.82 -1.94 -9.12
CA ARG A 139 19.39 -3.01 -8.28
C ARG A 139 18.36 -4.03 -7.80
N ILE A 140 17.13 -3.98 -8.32
CA ILE A 140 16.03 -4.83 -7.87
C ILE A 140 15.71 -5.89 -8.93
N LEU A 141 15.43 -7.11 -8.44
CA LEU A 141 14.90 -8.19 -9.25
C LEU A 141 13.56 -8.68 -8.66
N PHE A 142 12.61 -8.94 -9.53
CA PHE A 142 11.33 -9.58 -9.20
C PHE A 142 11.20 -10.90 -9.96
N PRO A 143 11.85 -11.97 -9.51
CA PRO A 143 11.89 -13.25 -10.25
C PRO A 143 10.49 -13.84 -10.49
N LEU A 144 9.52 -13.56 -9.61
CA LEU A 144 8.16 -14.10 -9.71
C LEU A 144 7.26 -13.32 -10.68
N GLY A 145 7.70 -12.18 -11.18
CA GLY A 145 6.90 -11.33 -12.08
C GLY A 145 6.50 -11.99 -13.39
N ASN A 146 7.28 -12.99 -13.85
CA ASN A 146 7.04 -13.74 -15.08
C ASN A 146 6.40 -15.12 -14.84
N TYR A 147 5.83 -15.36 -13.65
CA TYR A 147 5.21 -16.64 -13.30
C TYR A 147 3.80 -16.42 -12.75
N ARG A 148 2.93 -17.39 -12.99
CA ARG A 148 1.66 -17.51 -12.27
C ARG A 148 1.88 -18.20 -10.93
N LYS A 149 1.01 -17.95 -9.95
CA LYS A 149 1.13 -18.51 -8.60
C LYS A 149 1.21 -20.04 -8.59
N GLU A 150 0.44 -20.69 -9.45
CA GLU A 150 0.44 -22.16 -9.56
C GLU A 150 1.81 -22.70 -10.03
N GLU A 151 2.46 -21.97 -10.95
CA GLU A 151 3.80 -22.34 -11.44
C GLU A 151 4.84 -22.17 -10.32
N VAL A 152 4.77 -21.07 -9.56
CA VAL A 152 5.67 -20.83 -8.40
C VAL A 152 5.51 -21.94 -7.36
N ARG A 153 4.27 -22.33 -7.03
CA ARG A 153 4.02 -23.46 -6.10
C ARG A 153 4.60 -24.77 -6.61
N ARG A 154 4.44 -25.04 -7.92
CA ARG A 154 5.02 -26.24 -8.53
C ARG A 154 6.54 -26.24 -8.43
N ILE A 155 7.21 -25.14 -8.80
CA ILE A 155 8.67 -24.98 -8.72
C ILE A 155 9.15 -25.18 -7.27
N ALA A 156 8.49 -24.57 -6.29
CA ALA A 156 8.85 -24.71 -4.88
C ALA A 156 8.72 -26.17 -4.40
N LYS A 157 7.65 -26.86 -4.82
CA LYS A 157 7.43 -28.28 -4.51
C LYS A 157 8.49 -29.18 -5.15
N GLU A 158 8.82 -28.96 -6.42
CA GLU A 158 9.86 -29.68 -7.16
C GLU A 158 11.26 -29.44 -6.57
N ALA A 159 11.49 -28.25 -6.00
CA ALA A 159 12.71 -27.90 -5.27
C ALA A 159 12.76 -28.47 -3.83
N GLY A 160 11.74 -29.21 -3.40
CA GLY A 160 11.69 -29.82 -2.07
C GLY A 160 11.42 -28.84 -0.93
N LEU A 161 10.89 -27.64 -1.22
CA LEU A 161 10.55 -26.65 -0.22
C LEU A 161 9.18 -26.98 0.40
N ASP A 162 9.13 -27.26 1.69
CA ASP A 162 7.92 -27.64 2.44
C ASP A 162 6.91 -26.49 2.60
N ILE A 163 7.37 -25.24 2.38
CA ILE A 163 6.53 -24.02 2.43
C ILE A 163 5.73 -23.74 1.15
N TYR A 164 5.78 -24.64 0.14
CA TYR A 164 5.15 -24.42 -1.18
C TYR A 164 3.65 -24.13 -1.11
N ASP A 165 2.96 -24.57 -0.06
CA ASP A 165 1.52 -24.38 0.16
C ASP A 165 1.20 -23.39 1.27
N LYS A 166 2.20 -22.70 1.83
CA LYS A 166 2.01 -21.66 2.86
C LYS A 166 1.14 -20.53 2.31
N GLU A 167 0.19 -20.09 3.13
CA GLU A 167 -0.64 -18.94 2.79
C GLU A 167 0.19 -17.64 2.86
N GLU A 168 -0.10 -16.73 1.95
CA GLU A 168 0.58 -15.42 1.87
C GLU A 168 0.00 -14.44 2.89
N SER A 169 0.85 -13.53 3.36
CA SER A 169 0.39 -12.37 4.14
C SER A 169 -0.50 -11.49 3.26
N GLN A 170 -1.78 -11.38 3.62
CA GLN A 170 -2.76 -10.59 2.86
C GLN A 170 -2.95 -9.18 3.41
N ASP A 171 -2.70 -9.02 4.71
CA ASP A 171 -2.86 -7.77 5.43
C ASP A 171 -1.53 -7.35 6.09
N PHE A 172 -1.34 -6.06 6.28
CA PHE A 172 -0.13 -5.60 6.95
C PHE A 172 -0.14 -5.94 8.45
N TYR A 173 -1.32 -5.96 9.08
CA TYR A 173 -1.53 -6.32 10.48
C TYR A 173 -2.68 -7.29 10.65
N GLY A 174 -2.47 -8.38 11.38
CA GLY A 174 -3.46 -9.44 11.57
C GLY A 174 -4.45 -9.22 12.72
N GLY A 175 -4.26 -8.16 13.52
CA GLY A 175 -5.11 -7.76 14.64
C GLY A 175 -6.06 -6.62 14.28
N ASP A 176 -6.56 -5.96 15.31
CA ASP A 176 -7.30 -4.71 15.16
C ASP A 176 -6.31 -3.55 14.98
N TYR A 177 -6.25 -2.96 13.79
CA TYR A 177 -5.30 -1.88 13.48
C TYR A 177 -5.41 -0.68 14.42
N ARG A 178 -6.54 -0.53 15.14
CA ARG A 178 -6.75 0.51 16.15
C ARG A 178 -5.78 0.38 17.33
N GLU A 179 -5.32 -0.83 17.62
CA GLU A 179 -4.31 -1.09 18.65
C GLU A 179 -2.97 -0.42 18.30
N LEU A 180 -2.66 -0.33 17.01
CA LEU A 180 -1.44 0.31 16.51
C LEU A 180 -1.48 1.84 16.59
N LEU A 181 -2.69 2.42 16.64
CA LEU A 181 -2.85 3.86 16.68
C LEU A 181 -2.46 4.46 18.02
N ASN A 182 -2.61 3.70 19.11
CA ASN A 182 -2.33 4.16 20.48
C ASN A 182 -2.93 5.56 20.76
N ILE A 183 -4.21 5.75 20.41
CA ILE A 183 -4.94 7.02 20.50
C ILE A 183 -5.97 6.94 21.60
N VAL A 184 -6.07 7.98 22.41
CA VAL A 184 -7.18 8.12 23.37
C VAL A 184 -8.48 8.34 22.60
N PRO A 185 -9.53 7.51 22.83
CA PRO A 185 -10.80 7.66 22.16
C PRO A 185 -11.39 9.04 22.34
N SER A 186 -11.75 9.69 21.23
CA SER A 186 -12.42 10.99 21.23
C SER A 186 -13.73 10.88 20.45
N SER A 187 -14.86 10.93 21.18
CA SER A 187 -16.19 10.88 20.57
C SER A 187 -16.51 12.21 19.87
N GLY A 188 -17.28 12.12 18.79
CA GLY A 188 -17.73 13.30 18.05
C GLY A 188 -19.02 13.01 17.28
N PRO A 189 -19.63 14.03 16.64
CA PRO A 189 -20.88 13.88 15.94
C PRO A 189 -20.75 13.15 14.61
N ILE A 190 -21.76 12.35 14.26
CA ILE A 190 -22.02 11.90 12.89
C ILE A 190 -23.07 12.86 12.32
N LEU A 191 -22.71 13.57 11.28
CA LEU A 191 -23.51 14.63 10.67
C LEU A 191 -24.03 14.19 9.30
N ASP A 192 -25.20 14.69 8.92
CA ASP A 192 -25.56 14.69 7.50
C ASP A 192 -24.89 15.89 6.79
N ARG A 193 -25.03 15.96 5.46
CA ARG A 193 -24.50 17.06 4.63
C ARG A 193 -25.01 18.45 5.01
N TYR A 194 -26.11 18.54 5.77
CA TYR A 194 -26.70 19.79 6.23
C TYR A 194 -26.28 20.17 7.65
N GLY A 195 -25.40 19.36 8.27
CA GLY A 195 -24.90 19.57 9.63
C GLY A 195 -25.84 19.08 10.74
N ARG A 196 -26.89 18.32 10.42
CA ARG A 196 -27.77 17.72 11.43
C ARG A 196 -27.09 16.51 12.07
N ILE A 197 -27.13 16.42 13.37
CA ILE A 197 -26.56 15.30 14.13
C ILE A 197 -27.46 14.07 13.97
N LEU A 198 -26.90 12.97 13.44
CA LEU A 198 -27.56 11.70 13.27
C LEU A 198 -27.10 10.66 14.32
N GLY A 199 -25.96 10.87 14.95
CA GLY A 199 -25.38 9.96 15.93
C GLY A 199 -24.06 10.48 16.49
N ILE A 200 -23.39 9.61 17.25
CA ILE A 200 -22.10 9.89 17.86
C ILE A 200 -21.14 8.75 17.51
N HIS A 201 -19.96 9.09 16.99
CA HIS A 201 -18.89 8.14 16.72
C HIS A 201 -17.92 8.02 17.92
N LYS A 202 -17.08 6.96 17.90
CA LYS A 202 -16.07 6.67 18.95
C LYS A 202 -14.64 7.02 18.52
N GLY A 203 -14.48 7.96 17.60
CA GLY A 203 -13.20 8.39 17.01
C GLY A 203 -13.23 8.33 15.49
N ILE A 204 -12.78 9.39 14.81
CA ILE A 204 -12.78 9.51 13.35
C ILE A 204 -11.96 8.42 12.65
N TRP A 205 -10.89 7.96 13.27
CA TRP A 205 -10.01 6.90 12.77
C TRP A 205 -10.68 5.51 12.65
N ASN A 206 -11.90 5.34 13.14
CA ASN A 206 -12.68 4.11 12.95
C ASN A 206 -13.44 4.09 11.63
N TYR A 207 -13.32 5.16 10.84
CA TYR A 207 -14.12 5.36 9.63
C TYR A 207 -13.24 5.60 8.41
N THR A 208 -13.79 5.23 7.26
CA THR A 208 -13.16 5.43 5.95
C THR A 208 -14.22 5.87 4.96
N ILE A 209 -13.89 6.74 4.02
CA ILE A 209 -14.79 7.18 2.95
C ILE A 209 -15.34 5.96 2.18
N GLY A 210 -16.67 5.95 1.98
CA GLY A 210 -17.39 4.83 1.38
C GLY A 210 -17.87 3.76 2.35
N GLN A 211 -17.52 3.85 3.64
CA GLN A 211 -18.00 2.91 4.67
C GLN A 211 -19.50 3.05 4.89
N ARG A 212 -20.22 1.93 4.89
CA ARG A 212 -21.66 1.83 5.15
C ARG A 212 -21.97 1.19 6.49
N LYS A 213 -21.22 0.11 6.84
CA LYS A 213 -21.47 -0.69 8.05
C LYS A 213 -20.79 -0.07 9.26
N GLY A 214 -21.38 -0.30 10.44
CA GLY A 214 -20.76 0.13 11.70
C GLY A 214 -20.94 1.60 12.05
N LEU A 215 -21.82 2.33 11.36
CA LEU A 215 -22.09 3.75 11.64
C LEU A 215 -22.90 3.95 12.93
N GLY A 216 -23.71 2.94 13.35
CA GLY A 216 -24.51 3.04 14.57
C GLY A 216 -25.65 4.07 14.52
N ILE A 217 -26.06 4.48 13.32
CA ILE A 217 -27.16 5.43 13.06
C ILE A 217 -28.35 4.70 12.44
N GLN A 218 -29.55 5.22 12.71
CA GLN A 218 -30.78 4.76 12.05
C GLN A 218 -31.14 5.70 10.89
N SER A 219 -31.44 5.13 9.74
CA SER A 219 -31.86 5.87 8.56
C SER A 219 -32.76 5.01 7.68
N GLU A 220 -33.75 5.63 7.04
CA GLU A 220 -34.64 4.98 6.06
C GLU A 220 -33.89 4.57 4.78
N LYS A 221 -32.81 5.29 4.43
CA LYS A 221 -31.96 5.03 3.28
C LYS A 221 -30.55 4.61 3.72
N PRO A 222 -29.84 3.81 2.91
CA PRO A 222 -28.44 3.53 3.16
C PRO A 222 -27.61 4.82 3.17
N LEU A 223 -26.87 5.05 4.26
CA LEU A 223 -25.92 6.13 4.39
C LEU A 223 -24.48 5.61 4.37
N TYR A 224 -23.61 6.44 3.84
CA TYR A 224 -22.18 6.15 3.67
C TYR A 224 -21.36 7.31 4.23
N VAL A 225 -20.17 7.02 4.72
CA VAL A 225 -19.20 8.10 5.05
C VAL A 225 -18.79 8.74 3.73
N ILE A 226 -19.10 10.03 3.58
CA ILE A 226 -18.76 10.83 2.41
C ILE A 226 -17.60 11.78 2.66
N ASP A 227 -17.35 12.10 3.95
CA ASP A 227 -16.26 12.95 4.37
C ASP A 227 -15.91 12.72 5.84
N ILE A 228 -14.67 13.06 6.23
CA ILE A 228 -14.15 13.00 7.60
C ILE A 228 -13.52 14.36 7.90
N ASP A 229 -14.08 15.08 8.87
CA ASP A 229 -13.60 16.41 9.30
C ASP A 229 -12.81 16.26 10.61
N PRO A 230 -11.48 16.24 10.56
CA PRO A 230 -10.65 16.10 11.76
C PRO A 230 -10.68 17.34 12.66
N GLU A 231 -10.88 18.54 12.11
CA GLU A 231 -10.91 19.78 12.87
C GLU A 231 -12.13 19.84 13.79
N ARG A 232 -13.29 19.40 13.28
CA ARG A 232 -14.55 19.33 14.03
C ARG A 232 -14.70 18.00 14.77
N ASN A 233 -13.75 17.07 14.60
CA ASN A 233 -13.87 15.69 15.07
C ASN A 233 -15.22 15.08 14.64
N ALA A 234 -15.58 15.20 13.35
CA ALA A 234 -16.89 14.82 12.83
C ALA A 234 -16.79 13.84 11.65
N ILE A 235 -17.81 12.98 11.54
CA ILE A 235 -18.02 12.11 10.36
C ILE A 235 -19.20 12.67 9.59
N ILE A 236 -19.05 12.94 8.31
CA ILE A 236 -20.12 13.36 7.43
C ILE A 236 -20.63 12.17 6.64
N VAL A 237 -21.95 11.95 6.68
CA VAL A 237 -22.59 10.85 5.95
C VAL A 237 -23.58 11.35 4.93
N GLY A 238 -23.73 10.61 3.85
CA GLY A 238 -24.63 10.94 2.73
C GLY A 238 -25.08 9.72 1.95
N GLU A 239 -25.89 9.96 0.90
CA GLU A 239 -26.35 8.91 -0.02
C GLU A 239 -25.21 8.43 -0.93
N GLU A 240 -25.34 7.27 -1.53
CA GLU A 240 -24.31 6.66 -2.39
C GLU A 240 -23.85 7.56 -3.54
N ARG A 241 -24.77 8.32 -4.16
CA ARG A 241 -24.45 9.25 -5.25
C ARG A 241 -23.44 10.33 -4.84
N GLU A 242 -23.36 10.65 -3.55
CA GLU A 242 -22.46 11.68 -2.99
C GLU A 242 -21.02 11.16 -2.82
N LEU A 243 -20.80 9.86 -3.03
CA LEU A 243 -19.46 9.25 -3.04
C LEU A 243 -18.71 9.44 -4.35
N TYR A 244 -19.40 9.84 -5.43
CA TYR A 244 -18.77 9.92 -6.74
C TYR A 244 -18.06 11.25 -6.94
N ARG A 245 -16.81 11.18 -7.38
CA ARG A 245 -15.96 12.32 -7.70
C ARG A 245 -15.54 12.27 -9.17
N GLU A 246 -15.49 13.42 -9.82
CA GLU A 246 -15.04 13.59 -11.21
C GLU A 246 -13.52 13.78 -11.28
N GLU A 247 -12.92 14.33 -10.23
CA GLU A 247 -11.49 14.62 -10.15
C GLU A 247 -10.99 14.61 -8.70
N PHE A 248 -9.68 14.58 -8.54
CA PHE A 248 -8.97 14.71 -7.26
C PHE A 248 -7.55 15.22 -7.50
N TYR A 249 -6.92 15.73 -6.46
CA TYR A 249 -5.51 16.04 -6.46
C TYR A 249 -4.67 14.88 -5.91
N ALA A 250 -3.45 14.70 -6.45
CA ALA A 250 -2.44 13.79 -5.90
C ALA A 250 -1.13 14.53 -5.67
N GLU A 251 -0.50 14.23 -4.55
CA GLU A 251 0.77 14.77 -4.07
C GLU A 251 1.81 13.66 -3.83
N GLU A 252 3.03 14.00 -3.39
CA GLU A 252 4.12 13.04 -3.18
C GLU A 252 4.34 12.16 -4.43
N LEU A 253 4.51 12.79 -5.56
CA LEU A 253 4.60 12.12 -6.85
C LEU A 253 5.90 11.35 -7.01
N ASN A 254 5.83 10.17 -7.63
CA ASN A 254 6.98 9.46 -8.17
C ASN A 254 6.70 9.02 -9.61
N TRP A 255 7.54 9.45 -10.53
CA TRP A 255 7.47 9.09 -11.94
C TRP A 255 8.44 7.95 -12.24
N VAL A 256 7.92 6.85 -12.79
CA VAL A 256 8.70 5.65 -13.09
C VAL A 256 9.11 5.61 -14.55
N SER A 257 8.16 5.65 -15.48
CA SER A 257 8.43 5.52 -16.92
C SER A 257 8.73 6.83 -17.65
N ILE A 258 8.54 7.95 -16.99
CA ILE A 258 8.87 9.30 -17.46
C ILE A 258 9.74 10.01 -16.42
N GLU A 259 10.46 11.04 -16.80
CA GLU A 259 11.27 11.81 -15.85
C GLU A 259 10.41 12.76 -15.01
N LYS A 260 9.53 13.48 -15.67
CA LYS A 260 8.55 14.41 -15.09
C LYS A 260 7.33 14.52 -16.00
N LEU A 261 6.24 15.02 -15.47
CA LEU A 261 5.05 15.35 -16.24
C LEU A 261 5.06 16.84 -16.56
N GLU A 262 5.25 17.18 -17.86
CA GLU A 262 5.25 18.57 -18.33
C GLU A 262 3.93 18.99 -18.97
N GLU A 263 3.22 18.04 -19.59
CA GLU A 263 1.94 18.25 -20.26
C GLU A 263 0.92 17.21 -19.79
N PRO A 264 -0.38 17.49 -19.93
CA PRO A 264 -1.42 16.50 -19.62
C PRO A 264 -1.27 15.20 -20.40
N ILE A 265 -1.44 14.06 -19.72
CA ILE A 265 -1.40 12.73 -20.34
C ILE A 265 -2.70 11.96 -20.10
N GLU A 266 -3.08 11.16 -21.10
CA GLU A 266 -4.18 10.20 -21.02
C GLU A 266 -3.65 8.84 -20.58
N VAL A 267 -4.11 8.35 -19.42
CA VAL A 267 -3.67 7.08 -18.84
C VAL A 267 -4.82 6.41 -18.10
N LYS A 268 -4.56 5.23 -17.53
CA LYS A 268 -5.47 4.62 -16.56
C LYS A 268 -4.96 4.84 -15.15
N VAL A 269 -5.88 4.96 -14.20
CA VAL A 269 -5.55 5.11 -12.77
C VAL A 269 -6.22 4.04 -11.92
N LYS A 270 -5.47 3.50 -10.95
CA LYS A 270 -6.02 2.77 -9.80
C LYS A 270 -5.96 3.67 -8.58
N ILE A 271 -7.10 3.91 -7.94
CA ILE A 271 -7.21 4.75 -6.73
C ILE A 271 -7.16 3.95 -5.43
N ARG A 272 -7.01 2.64 -5.53
CA ARG A 272 -6.75 1.67 -4.44
C ARG A 272 -6.34 0.33 -5.06
N TYR A 273 -5.67 -0.50 -4.29
CA TYR A 273 -5.15 -1.78 -4.78
C TYR A 273 -6.22 -2.66 -5.45
N LYS A 274 -7.39 -2.80 -4.83
CA LYS A 274 -8.47 -3.67 -5.33
C LYS A 274 -9.46 -2.96 -6.28
N SER A 275 -9.22 -1.70 -6.67
CA SER A 275 -10.07 -1.05 -7.67
C SER A 275 -9.67 -1.48 -9.08
N ASP A 276 -10.65 -1.45 -10.00
CA ASP A 276 -10.37 -1.52 -11.42
C ASP A 276 -9.62 -0.27 -11.87
N GLU A 277 -8.90 -0.41 -12.98
CA GLU A 277 -8.29 0.72 -13.68
C GLU A 277 -9.37 1.51 -14.43
N THR A 278 -9.31 2.83 -14.30
CA THR A 278 -10.23 3.72 -15.00
C THR A 278 -9.49 4.77 -15.81
N ASP A 279 -10.04 5.14 -16.98
CA ASP A 279 -9.45 6.14 -17.85
C ASP A 279 -9.49 7.52 -17.19
N CYS A 280 -8.37 8.24 -17.26
CA CYS A 280 -8.23 9.58 -16.72
C CYS A 280 -7.24 10.43 -17.55
N THR A 281 -7.31 11.73 -17.33
CA THR A 281 -6.28 12.70 -17.73
C THR A 281 -5.54 13.14 -16.48
N VAL A 282 -4.22 13.00 -16.47
CA VAL A 282 -3.34 13.52 -15.41
C VAL A 282 -2.76 14.84 -15.88
N ILE A 283 -3.01 15.90 -15.13
CA ILE A 283 -2.70 17.31 -15.50
C ILE A 283 -1.68 17.84 -14.48
N PRO A 284 -0.51 18.32 -14.90
CA PRO A 284 0.47 18.90 -13.99
C PRO A 284 -0.07 20.20 -13.36
N VAL A 285 0.08 20.35 -12.05
CA VAL A 285 -0.29 21.57 -11.29
C VAL A 285 0.95 22.23 -10.72
N SER A 286 1.86 21.44 -10.17
CA SER A 286 3.18 21.87 -9.72
C SER A 286 4.17 20.69 -9.84
N GLU A 287 5.40 20.86 -9.39
CA GLU A 287 6.42 19.80 -9.42
C GLU A 287 6.00 18.53 -8.68
N ASP A 288 5.30 18.69 -7.54
CA ASP A 288 4.89 17.56 -6.66
C ASP A 288 3.35 17.41 -6.55
N ARG A 289 2.59 18.00 -7.48
CA ARG A 289 1.12 17.93 -7.43
C ARG A 289 0.50 17.86 -8.82
N VAL A 290 -0.44 16.94 -8.99
CA VAL A 290 -1.23 16.78 -10.22
C VAL A 290 -2.73 16.82 -9.91
N LEU A 291 -3.52 17.26 -10.92
CA LEU A 291 -4.96 17.06 -10.96
C LEU A 291 -5.25 15.82 -11.82
N VAL A 292 -5.97 14.87 -11.25
CA VAL A 292 -6.42 13.66 -11.95
C VAL A 292 -7.91 13.79 -12.24
N ARG A 293 -8.27 13.88 -13.52
CA ARG A 293 -9.65 14.00 -13.98
C ARG A 293 -10.10 12.71 -14.63
N PHE A 294 -11.12 12.09 -14.10
CA PHE A 294 -11.69 10.83 -14.62
C PHE A 294 -12.53 11.08 -15.88
N LYS A 295 -12.54 10.12 -16.81
CA LYS A 295 -13.51 10.11 -17.92
C LYS A 295 -14.94 9.75 -17.45
N LYS A 296 -15.05 9.04 -16.32
CA LYS A 296 -16.31 8.72 -15.64
C LYS A 296 -16.13 8.86 -14.15
N PRO A 297 -17.04 9.51 -13.42
CA PRO A 297 -16.92 9.69 -11.98
C PRO A 297 -16.61 8.39 -11.23
N GLN A 298 -15.72 8.44 -10.26
CA GLN A 298 -15.30 7.28 -9.49
C GLN A 298 -15.81 7.35 -8.05
N ARG A 299 -16.18 6.17 -7.54
CA ARG A 299 -16.76 6.01 -6.20
C ARG A 299 -15.68 6.01 -5.13
N ALA A 300 -15.92 6.79 -4.06
CA ALA A 300 -15.14 6.77 -2.82
C ALA A 300 -13.64 6.98 -3.07
N VAL A 301 -13.29 8.05 -3.77
CA VAL A 301 -11.92 8.56 -3.82
C VAL A 301 -11.52 8.92 -2.40
N THR A 302 -10.46 8.30 -1.88
CA THR A 302 -10.15 8.30 -0.45
C THR A 302 -8.78 8.92 -0.21
N PRO A 303 -8.70 10.07 0.49
CA PRO A 303 -7.45 10.71 0.87
C PRO A 303 -6.53 9.79 1.67
N GLY A 304 -5.22 9.84 1.37
CA GLY A 304 -4.21 8.97 1.96
C GLY A 304 -4.00 7.63 1.23
N GLN A 305 -4.93 7.24 0.34
CA GLN A 305 -4.67 6.13 -0.58
C GLN A 305 -3.76 6.57 -1.72
N ALA A 306 -3.06 5.62 -2.35
CA ALA A 306 -2.31 5.93 -3.55
C ALA A 306 -3.20 5.96 -4.79
N SER A 307 -2.85 6.83 -5.71
CA SER A 307 -3.27 6.80 -7.11
C SER A 307 -2.09 6.37 -7.97
N VAL A 308 -2.22 5.25 -8.68
CA VAL A 308 -1.13 4.72 -9.52
C VAL A 308 -1.57 4.74 -10.97
N PHE A 309 -0.74 5.34 -11.83
CA PHE A 309 -1.01 5.59 -13.24
C PHE A 309 -0.38 4.50 -14.11
N TYR A 310 -1.14 4.00 -15.06
CA TYR A 310 -0.77 2.90 -15.95
C TYR A 310 -0.99 3.25 -17.41
N ASP A 311 -0.02 2.84 -18.23
CA ASP A 311 -0.15 2.76 -19.69
C ASP A 311 0.06 1.29 -20.09
N GLY A 312 -1.02 0.60 -20.42
CA GLY A 312 -1.02 -0.85 -20.62
C GLY A 312 -0.59 -1.61 -19.36
N ASP A 313 0.54 -2.32 -19.42
CA ASP A 313 1.16 -3.02 -18.30
C ASP A 313 2.23 -2.19 -17.57
N THR A 314 2.56 -1.02 -18.09
CA THR A 314 3.62 -0.14 -17.57
C THR A 314 3.08 0.78 -16.49
N VAL A 315 3.79 0.87 -15.36
CA VAL A 315 3.57 1.89 -14.34
C VAL A 315 4.20 3.20 -14.81
N VAL A 316 3.38 4.20 -15.09
CA VAL A 316 3.85 5.54 -15.47
C VAL A 316 4.40 6.27 -14.25
N GLY A 317 3.68 6.17 -13.15
CA GLY A 317 4.01 6.80 -11.87
C GLY A 317 2.83 6.74 -10.93
N GLY A 318 2.82 7.59 -9.92
CA GLY A 318 1.72 7.69 -8.97
C GLY A 318 1.97 8.75 -7.92
N GLY A 319 1.00 8.92 -7.04
CA GLY A 319 1.05 9.83 -5.89
C GLY A 319 0.03 9.45 -4.84
N ILE A 320 0.00 10.20 -3.76
CA ILE A 320 -0.96 10.03 -2.66
C ILE A 320 -2.15 10.95 -2.89
N ILE A 321 -3.37 10.43 -2.82
CA ILE A 321 -4.61 11.19 -2.97
C ILE A 321 -4.69 12.22 -1.86
N GLU A 322 -4.83 13.49 -2.25
CA GLU A 322 -5.04 14.63 -1.37
C GLU A 322 -6.54 14.84 -1.10
N ASP A 323 -6.89 15.68 -0.13
CA ASP A 323 -8.26 16.05 0.21
C ASP A 323 -8.94 16.91 -0.88
#